data_707d3e8252d489d62d560eddf67849ca
#
_entry.id   707d3e8252d489d62d560eddf67849ca
#
_cell.length_a   1.000
_cell.length_b   1.000
_cell.length_c   1.000
_cell.angle_alpha   90.00
_cell.angle_beta   90.00
_cell.angle_gamma   90.00
#
_symmetry.space_group_name_H-M   'P 1'
#
loop_
_entity.id
_entity.type
_entity.pdbx_description
1 polymer ?
#
loop_
_entity_poly.entity_id
_entity_poly.type
_entity_poly.pdbx_seq_one_letter_code
_entity_poly.pdbx_strand_id
1 'polypeptide(L)'
;KNPDVKTKDGGKANGKKVLIDGQQRVTALMAAISGKEVLDDDFNKERIKIAFNPLTDDETKRFAVQDASHLKDKKWIPDISILFSTGFKQRAFENEYANNNPDVDLDELSEVLTKLKSIANRQIGVIELDATLDIDEVTEIFIRINSKGTSLSQSDFVMSKMAADSVHNGSLMRKTVDYFCHLAVKPDFYSHLVNDKEFQNSKYADKIKWLANDYDDIYDPDYGDMLRVSFMHQFKRGKLADLVSLLSGRDFVTKEFRDDIVEESYKKLDDGIMNFINKYNFSQFIMAIKGAGFVSGKLLNSKMTLDFAYTLYLMLLADPQIPNAQIKRYVQKWFVLSTLTSRYIGSPETQMDRDMRNIGEKGFLQFLSEVEASSLSETFWNVTLPQNLETSSVNSPAFNIFLAAQINQNCNSLLMRGTKVNDLITVSGDVHHIFPKEYLKKNGVTTKTKYNQVANYIYLDTQVNKAISDDAPAIYFSKVKEQCTTKNIVLGNIAEEDVLYENLADNCIPDNIFEMRIDDYDVFLQERRKLMSYLIQTYYEGL
;
A
#
# COMPACT_ATOMS: atom_id res chain seq x y z
N LYS A 1 14.90 2.31 39.64
CA LYS A 1 14.51 3.57 38.92
C LYS A 1 15.47 3.72 37.77
N ASN A 2 15.04 3.40 36.56
CA ASN A 2 15.86 3.60 35.38
C ASN A 2 15.72 5.09 34.96
N PRO A 3 16.77 5.93 35.13
CA PRO A 3 16.69 7.38 34.89
C PRO A 3 16.53 7.77 33.42
N ASP A 4 16.67 6.82 32.50
CA ASP A 4 16.73 7.07 31.07
C ASP A 4 15.43 6.74 30.31
N VAL A 5 14.37 6.28 30.99
CA VAL A 5 13.06 6.05 30.36
C VAL A 5 12.43 7.40 30.05
N LYS A 6 12.35 7.74 28.76
CA LYS A 6 11.70 8.95 28.26
C LYS A 6 10.23 8.68 27.94
N THR A 7 9.36 9.63 28.25
CA THR A 7 7.98 9.63 27.76
C THR A 7 7.95 9.94 26.27
N LYS A 8 6.84 9.61 25.57
CA LYS A 8 6.66 9.90 24.14
C LYS A 8 6.96 11.36 23.76
N ASP A 9 6.87 12.27 24.71
CA ASP A 9 7.16 13.70 24.57
C ASP A 9 8.65 14.06 24.91
N GLY A 10 9.53 13.06 25.05
CA GLY A 10 10.96 13.26 25.39
C GLY A 10 11.25 13.67 26.84
N GLY A 11 10.24 13.75 27.70
CA GLY A 11 10.40 14.09 29.12
C GLY A 11 10.89 12.90 29.95
N LYS A 12 11.67 13.15 31.02
CA LYS A 12 12.08 12.10 31.96
C LYS A 12 10.85 11.59 32.72
N ALA A 13 10.67 10.26 32.76
CA ALA A 13 9.55 9.60 33.42
C ALA A 13 9.73 9.52 34.96
N ASN A 14 10.06 10.61 35.62
CA ASN A 14 10.22 10.62 37.09
C ASN A 14 8.88 10.30 37.77
N GLY A 15 8.77 9.09 38.30
CA GLY A 15 7.60 8.60 39.06
C GLY A 15 6.37 8.27 38.18
N LYS A 16 6.48 8.28 36.85
CA LYS A 16 5.41 7.86 35.93
C LYS A 16 5.59 6.40 35.51
N LYS A 17 4.48 5.69 35.34
CA LYS A 17 4.47 4.35 34.75
C LYS A 17 4.47 4.47 33.23
N VAL A 18 5.23 3.62 32.58
CA VAL A 18 5.29 3.56 31.09
C VAL A 18 4.43 2.40 30.64
N LEU A 19 3.49 2.67 29.72
CA LEU A 19 2.66 1.64 29.11
C LEU A 19 3.46 0.94 28.02
N ILE A 20 3.82 -0.33 28.24
CA ILE A 20 4.60 -1.13 27.30
C ILE A 20 3.68 -1.79 26.26
N ASP A 21 2.54 -2.36 26.71
CA ASP A 21 1.52 -2.97 25.86
C ASP A 21 0.15 -2.31 26.03
N GLY A 22 -0.70 -2.44 25.02
CA GLY A 22 -2.06 -1.91 25.04
C GLY A 22 -2.17 -0.43 24.68
N GLN A 23 -1.12 0.22 24.17
CA GLN A 23 -1.15 1.63 23.77
C GLN A 23 -2.26 1.90 22.74
N GLN A 24 -2.41 1.08 21.71
CA GLN A 24 -3.47 1.22 20.72
C GLN A 24 -4.86 1.07 21.35
N ARG A 25 -5.07 0.10 22.21
CA ARG A 25 -6.35 -0.12 22.92
C ARG A 25 -6.72 1.06 23.81
N VAL A 26 -5.75 1.58 24.57
CA VAL A 26 -5.96 2.77 25.42
C VAL A 26 -6.24 4.00 24.56
N THR A 27 -5.51 4.20 23.46
CA THR A 27 -5.70 5.31 22.51
C THR A 27 -7.10 5.25 21.89
N ALA A 28 -7.55 4.07 21.45
CA ALA A 28 -8.88 3.88 20.89
C ALA A 28 -9.99 4.20 21.91
N LEU A 29 -9.85 3.73 23.16
CA LEU A 29 -10.78 4.05 24.23
C LEU A 29 -10.78 5.55 24.56
N MET A 30 -9.64 6.20 24.58
CA MET A 30 -9.53 7.65 24.81
C MET A 30 -10.15 8.45 23.66
N ALA A 31 -9.96 8.01 22.42
CA ALA A 31 -10.61 8.65 21.27
C ALA A 31 -12.14 8.51 21.35
N ALA A 32 -12.65 7.29 21.58
CA ALA A 32 -14.07 7.00 21.59
C ALA A 32 -14.81 7.62 22.81
N ILE A 33 -14.25 7.48 24.01
CA ILE A 33 -14.94 7.86 25.26
C ILE A 33 -14.64 9.30 25.67
N SER A 34 -13.37 9.73 25.55
CA SER A 34 -12.96 11.08 25.98
C SER A 34 -12.91 12.09 24.82
N GLY A 35 -13.20 11.67 23.60
CA GLY A 35 -13.19 12.52 22.42
C GLY A 35 -11.82 13.15 22.12
N LYS A 36 -10.72 12.47 22.47
CA LYS A 36 -9.37 12.95 22.14
C LYS A 36 -9.06 12.74 20.68
N GLU A 37 -8.36 13.70 20.09
CA GLU A 37 -7.78 13.54 18.76
C GLU A 37 -6.70 12.48 18.78
N VAL A 38 -6.65 11.69 17.73
CA VAL A 38 -5.63 10.68 17.42
C VAL A 38 -4.93 11.04 16.12
N LEU A 39 -3.81 10.41 15.85
CA LEU A 39 -3.16 10.53 14.54
C LEU A 39 -3.70 9.42 13.63
N ASP A 40 -4.11 9.79 12.43
CA ASP A 40 -4.43 8.86 11.36
C ASP A 40 -3.14 8.26 10.74
N ASP A 41 -3.28 7.42 9.71
CA ASP A 41 -2.16 6.78 9.02
C ASP A 41 -1.26 7.80 8.30
N ASP A 42 -1.81 8.96 7.94
CA ASP A 42 -1.11 10.08 7.32
C ASP A 42 -0.60 11.10 8.34
N PHE A 43 -0.58 10.75 9.63
CA PHE A 43 -0.16 11.59 10.77
C PHE A 43 -0.94 12.90 10.93
N ASN A 44 -2.15 13.01 10.36
CA ASN A 44 -3.05 14.12 10.63
C ASN A 44 -3.76 13.87 11.96
N LYS A 45 -4.04 14.97 12.67
CA LYS A 45 -4.90 14.89 13.84
C LYS A 45 -6.35 14.75 13.40
N GLU A 46 -6.96 13.64 13.78
CA GLU A 46 -8.35 13.36 13.51
C GLU A 46 -9.11 13.06 14.80
N ARG A 47 -10.35 13.51 14.85
CA ARG A 47 -11.29 13.12 15.89
C ARG A 47 -12.23 12.03 15.39
N ILE A 48 -11.92 10.79 15.76
CA ILE A 48 -12.78 9.64 15.47
C ILE A 48 -13.98 9.68 16.41
N LYS A 49 -15.19 9.71 15.87
CA LYS A 49 -16.44 9.66 16.60
C LYS A 49 -17.10 8.31 16.41
N ILE A 50 -17.57 7.73 17.50
CA ILE A 50 -18.33 6.48 17.47
C ILE A 50 -19.80 6.81 17.65
N ALA A 51 -20.59 6.46 16.65
CA ALA A 51 -22.05 6.56 16.69
C ALA A 51 -22.63 5.33 17.39
N PHE A 52 -23.76 5.50 18.09
CA PHE A 52 -24.45 4.46 18.83
C PHE A 52 -25.95 4.50 18.58
N ASN A 53 -26.55 3.36 18.25
CA ASN A 53 -27.99 3.21 18.08
C ASN A 53 -28.55 2.38 19.26
N PRO A 54 -29.23 3.00 20.22
CA PRO A 54 -29.84 2.29 21.35
C PRO A 54 -31.07 1.45 20.97
N LEU A 55 -31.72 1.75 19.84
CA LEU A 55 -33.01 1.17 19.44
C LEU A 55 -32.89 -0.10 18.58
N THR A 56 -31.68 -0.57 18.27
CA THR A 56 -31.51 -1.80 17.48
C THR A 56 -31.46 -3.03 18.38
N ASP A 57 -32.19 -4.08 17.99
CA ASP A 57 -32.17 -5.40 18.66
C ASP A 57 -30.86 -6.16 18.41
N ASP A 58 -30.19 -5.87 17.30
CA ASP A 58 -28.92 -6.48 16.93
C ASP A 58 -27.75 -5.78 17.61
N GLU A 59 -27.26 -6.36 18.70
CA GLU A 59 -26.13 -5.81 19.47
C GLU A 59 -24.86 -5.62 18.62
N THR A 60 -24.69 -6.38 17.54
CA THR A 60 -23.53 -6.26 16.65
C THR A 60 -23.57 -5.01 15.78
N LYS A 61 -24.75 -4.41 15.61
CA LYS A 61 -24.99 -3.19 14.80
C LYS A 61 -25.21 -1.94 15.63
N ARG A 62 -25.03 -2.02 16.95
CA ARG A 62 -25.23 -0.87 17.84
C ARG A 62 -24.17 0.22 17.72
N PHE A 63 -22.96 -0.12 17.27
CA PHE A 63 -21.86 0.81 17.15
C PHE A 63 -21.39 0.92 15.70
N ALA A 64 -21.05 2.14 15.28
CA ALA A 64 -20.45 2.43 13.99
C ALA A 64 -19.49 3.61 14.09
N VAL A 65 -18.51 3.68 13.20
CA VAL A 65 -17.77 4.92 12.99
C VAL A 65 -18.73 5.93 12.38
N GLN A 66 -18.82 7.14 12.93
CA GLN A 66 -19.75 8.17 12.48
C GLN A 66 -19.49 8.56 11.02
N ASP A 67 -20.54 8.56 10.23
CA ASP A 67 -20.56 9.12 8.87
C ASP A 67 -21.77 10.08 8.69
N ALA A 68 -21.96 10.56 7.45
CA ALA A 68 -23.05 11.48 7.12
C ALA A 68 -24.46 10.86 7.26
N SER A 69 -24.59 9.53 7.20
CA SER A 69 -25.86 8.83 7.37
C SER A 69 -26.28 8.83 8.84
N HIS A 70 -25.34 8.57 9.74
CA HIS A 70 -25.56 8.59 11.19
C HIS A 70 -25.90 9.98 11.75
N LEU A 71 -25.51 11.05 11.05
CA LEU A 71 -25.91 12.42 11.41
C LEU A 71 -27.36 12.75 11.02
N LYS A 72 -27.88 12.10 9.98
CA LYS A 72 -29.24 12.37 9.45
C LYS A 72 -30.30 11.53 10.14
N ASP A 73 -29.94 10.29 10.53
CA ASP A 73 -30.87 9.37 11.19
C ASP A 73 -30.91 9.64 12.70
N LYS A 74 -32.04 10.11 13.18
CA LYS A 74 -32.27 10.49 14.58
C LYS A 74 -32.25 9.30 15.56
N LYS A 75 -32.27 8.09 15.07
CA LYS A 75 -32.08 6.89 15.90
C LYS A 75 -30.64 6.74 16.39
N TRP A 76 -29.69 7.36 15.72
CA TRP A 76 -28.30 7.31 16.11
C TRP A 76 -27.90 8.47 17.03
N ILE A 77 -27.19 8.15 18.10
CA ILE A 77 -26.42 9.09 18.90
C ILE A 77 -25.09 9.26 18.15
N PRO A 78 -24.80 10.43 17.55
CA PRO A 78 -23.70 10.54 16.60
C PRO A 78 -22.30 10.41 17.23
N ASP A 79 -22.18 10.68 18.52
CA ASP A 79 -20.88 10.67 19.24
C ASP A 79 -21.10 10.24 20.70
N ILE A 80 -20.70 9.02 21.02
CA ILE A 80 -20.84 8.50 22.39
C ILE A 80 -20.06 9.28 23.44
N SER A 81 -19.02 10.01 23.06
CA SER A 81 -18.20 10.78 24.03
C SER A 81 -19.01 11.82 24.79
N ILE A 82 -20.10 12.29 24.21
CA ILE A 82 -21.02 13.24 24.84
C ILE A 82 -21.60 12.65 26.14
N LEU A 83 -21.90 11.34 26.14
CA LEU A 83 -22.47 10.64 27.29
C LEU A 83 -21.51 10.53 28.48
N PHE A 84 -20.20 10.62 28.20
CA PHE A 84 -19.14 10.55 29.22
C PHE A 84 -18.60 11.93 29.62
N SER A 85 -19.14 13.00 29.05
CA SER A 85 -18.69 14.36 29.36
C SER A 85 -19.03 14.78 30.78
N THR A 86 -18.14 15.57 31.39
CA THR A 86 -18.42 16.16 32.72
C THR A 86 -19.65 17.06 32.64
N GLY A 87 -20.65 16.79 33.50
CA GLY A 87 -21.89 17.54 33.53
C GLY A 87 -22.98 17.05 32.57
N PHE A 88 -22.79 15.89 31.92
CA PHE A 88 -23.86 15.28 31.11
C PHE A 88 -25.13 15.05 31.91
N LYS A 89 -26.26 15.62 31.43
CA LYS A 89 -27.56 15.51 32.07
C LYS A 89 -28.39 14.43 31.37
N GLN A 90 -28.29 13.21 31.86
CA GLN A 90 -28.93 12.04 31.23
C GLN A 90 -30.43 12.23 30.99
N ARG A 91 -31.19 12.65 32.00
CA ARG A 91 -32.65 12.82 31.86
C ARG A 91 -33.06 13.86 30.81
N ALA A 92 -32.31 14.95 30.68
CA ALA A 92 -32.54 15.95 29.65
C ALA A 92 -32.28 15.40 28.25
N PHE A 93 -31.20 14.64 28.12
CA PHE A 93 -30.83 13.96 26.88
C PHE A 93 -31.87 12.90 26.45
N GLU A 94 -32.32 12.06 27.39
CA GLU A 94 -33.37 11.05 27.15
C GLU A 94 -34.66 11.68 26.64
N ASN A 95 -35.11 12.79 27.27
CA ASN A 95 -36.27 13.51 26.82
C ASN A 95 -36.10 14.10 25.41
N GLU A 96 -34.95 14.68 25.11
CA GLU A 96 -34.63 15.20 23.76
C GLU A 96 -34.60 14.08 22.72
N TYR A 97 -33.98 12.95 23.04
CA TYR A 97 -33.94 11.78 22.18
C TYR A 97 -35.35 11.23 21.89
N ALA A 98 -36.19 11.10 22.92
CA ALA A 98 -37.56 10.63 22.77
C ALA A 98 -38.42 11.60 21.93
N ASN A 99 -38.22 12.92 22.04
CA ASN A 99 -38.89 13.87 21.19
C ASN A 99 -38.59 13.68 19.69
N ASN A 100 -37.39 13.19 19.37
CA ASN A 100 -37.00 12.89 18.01
C ASN A 100 -37.36 11.44 17.57
N ASN A 101 -37.70 10.56 18.52
CA ASN A 101 -38.05 9.15 18.32
C ASN A 101 -39.31 8.82 19.18
N PRO A 102 -40.52 9.16 18.73
CA PRO A 102 -41.72 9.06 19.56
C PRO A 102 -42.09 7.67 20.04
N ASP A 103 -41.64 6.64 19.34
CA ASP A 103 -41.92 5.22 19.65
C ASP A 103 -40.95 4.63 20.67
N VAL A 104 -39.99 5.41 21.20
CA VAL A 104 -38.98 4.90 22.13
C VAL A 104 -39.56 4.73 23.54
N ASP A 105 -39.30 3.60 24.18
CA ASP A 105 -39.53 3.42 25.60
C ASP A 105 -38.39 4.08 26.40
N LEU A 106 -38.76 5.04 27.25
CA LEU A 106 -37.81 5.84 28.03
C LEU A 106 -37.06 4.98 29.10
N ASP A 107 -37.73 3.97 29.64
CA ASP A 107 -37.12 3.13 30.67
C ASP A 107 -36.09 2.19 30.01
N GLU A 108 -36.43 1.63 28.85
CA GLU A 108 -35.50 0.82 28.05
C GLU A 108 -34.28 1.65 27.56
N LEU A 109 -34.53 2.85 27.03
CA LEU A 109 -33.47 3.78 26.65
C LEU A 109 -32.54 4.11 27.81
N SER A 110 -33.11 4.41 29.00
CA SER A 110 -32.34 4.71 30.20
C SER A 110 -31.47 3.53 30.65
N GLU A 111 -32.00 2.32 30.55
CA GLU A 111 -31.23 1.09 30.85
C GLU A 111 -30.06 0.89 29.89
N VAL A 112 -30.30 1.02 28.58
CA VAL A 112 -29.28 0.88 27.56
C VAL A 112 -28.17 1.93 27.70
N LEU A 113 -28.52 3.18 27.94
CA LEU A 113 -27.56 4.27 28.17
C LEU A 113 -26.75 4.05 29.47
N THR A 114 -27.40 3.56 30.53
CA THR A 114 -26.73 3.23 31.79
C THR A 114 -25.75 2.07 31.60
N LYS A 115 -26.14 1.03 30.85
CA LYS A 115 -25.26 -0.10 30.48
C LYS A 115 -24.04 0.42 29.70
N LEU A 116 -24.24 1.29 28.72
CA LEU A 116 -23.15 1.89 27.94
C LEU A 116 -22.20 2.68 28.85
N LYS A 117 -22.73 3.57 29.70
CA LYS A 117 -21.92 4.38 30.62
C LYS A 117 -21.15 3.53 31.65
N SER A 118 -21.68 2.35 32.02
CA SER A 118 -21.02 1.44 32.93
C SER A 118 -19.67 0.90 32.41
N ILE A 119 -19.39 1.05 31.12
CA ILE A 119 -18.10 0.70 30.52
C ILE A 119 -16.95 1.45 31.21
N ALA A 120 -17.16 2.72 31.58
CA ALA A 120 -16.16 3.52 32.29
C ALA A 120 -15.78 2.96 33.67
N ASN A 121 -16.63 2.12 34.26
CA ASN A 121 -16.42 1.50 35.56
C ASN A 121 -15.91 0.07 35.46
N ARG A 122 -15.64 -0.46 34.26
CA ARG A 122 -15.09 -1.79 34.08
C ARG A 122 -13.63 -1.83 34.53
N GLN A 123 -13.30 -2.87 35.30
CA GLN A 123 -11.93 -3.09 35.73
C GLN A 123 -11.07 -3.60 34.58
N ILE A 124 -9.89 -3.05 34.45
CA ILE A 124 -8.87 -3.47 33.49
C ILE A 124 -7.74 -4.11 34.31
N GLY A 125 -7.35 -5.34 33.98
CA GLY A 125 -6.17 -5.98 34.53
C GLY A 125 -4.89 -5.28 34.07
N VAL A 126 -4.03 -4.90 34.97
CA VAL A 126 -2.71 -4.31 34.70
C VAL A 126 -1.64 -5.22 35.28
N ILE A 127 -0.71 -5.66 34.42
CA ILE A 127 0.52 -6.34 34.87
C ILE A 127 1.59 -5.27 34.99
N GLU A 128 2.08 -5.05 36.19
CA GLU A 128 3.17 -4.12 36.44
C GLU A 128 4.48 -4.89 36.54
N LEU A 129 5.43 -4.53 35.65
CA LEU A 129 6.77 -5.09 35.66
C LEU A 129 7.66 -4.32 36.64
N ASP A 130 8.57 -5.04 37.31
CA ASP A 130 9.53 -4.43 38.21
C ASP A 130 10.49 -3.51 37.45
N ALA A 131 10.79 -2.35 38.03
CA ALA A 131 11.68 -1.37 37.42
C ALA A 131 13.17 -1.81 37.46
N THR A 132 13.48 -2.91 38.09
CA THR A 132 14.83 -3.50 38.16
C THR A 132 15.09 -4.50 37.02
N LEU A 133 14.04 -4.95 36.31
CA LEU A 133 14.20 -5.83 35.15
C LEU A 133 15.01 -5.11 34.07
N ASP A 134 15.92 -5.86 33.45
CA ASP A 134 16.62 -5.35 32.30
C ASP A 134 15.69 -5.32 31.05
N ILE A 135 16.15 -4.65 30.04
CA ILE A 135 15.33 -4.40 28.84
C ILE A 135 15.10 -5.68 28.03
N ASP A 136 16.04 -6.64 28.07
CA ASP A 136 15.90 -7.91 27.35
C ASP A 136 14.84 -8.78 28.04
N GLU A 137 14.82 -8.81 29.38
CA GLU A 137 13.79 -9.50 30.17
C GLU A 137 12.39 -8.88 29.93
N VAL A 138 12.31 -7.55 29.89
CA VAL A 138 11.07 -6.83 29.58
C VAL A 138 10.60 -7.15 28.16
N THR A 139 11.51 -7.19 27.20
CA THR A 139 11.22 -7.53 25.81
C THR A 139 10.73 -8.98 25.68
N GLU A 140 11.35 -9.93 26.39
CA GLU A 140 10.91 -11.32 26.36
C GLU A 140 9.51 -11.51 26.98
N ILE A 141 9.23 -10.83 28.10
CA ILE A 141 7.91 -10.82 28.72
C ILE A 141 6.87 -10.23 27.77
N PHE A 142 7.20 -9.13 27.09
CA PHE A 142 6.34 -8.49 26.11
C PHE A 142 6.02 -9.43 24.94
N ILE A 143 7.02 -10.15 24.41
CA ILE A 143 6.86 -11.17 23.38
C ILE A 143 5.89 -12.27 23.82
N ARG A 144 6.08 -12.80 25.04
CA ARG A 144 5.25 -13.89 25.57
C ARG A 144 3.79 -13.46 25.81
N ILE A 145 3.56 -12.25 26.29
CA ILE A 145 2.22 -11.70 26.51
C ILE A 145 1.49 -11.55 25.15
N ASN A 146 2.17 -11.02 24.15
CA ASN A 146 1.58 -10.76 22.83
C ASN A 146 1.46 -12.01 21.96
N SER A 147 2.17 -13.10 22.28
CA SER A 147 2.08 -14.37 21.51
C SER A 147 0.70 -15.04 21.53
N LYS A 148 -0.18 -14.65 22.44
CA LYS A 148 -1.58 -15.12 22.55
C LYS A 148 -2.62 -14.13 22.02
N GLY A 149 -2.19 -12.95 21.55
CA GLY A 149 -3.04 -11.90 20.97
C GLY A 149 -2.78 -11.69 19.49
N THR A 150 -2.94 -10.45 19.01
CA THR A 150 -2.45 -10.07 17.67
C THR A 150 -0.93 -10.21 17.70
N SER A 151 -0.39 -11.14 16.90
CA SER A 151 1.05 -11.40 16.88
C SER A 151 1.78 -10.15 16.40
N LEU A 152 2.76 -9.70 17.17
CA LEU A 152 3.69 -8.66 16.73
C LEU A 152 4.42 -9.12 15.46
N SER A 153 4.62 -8.21 14.55
CA SER A 153 5.44 -8.47 13.37
C SER A 153 6.92 -8.60 13.76
N GLN A 154 7.70 -9.28 12.94
CA GLN A 154 9.14 -9.38 13.16
C GLN A 154 9.82 -7.99 13.12
N SER A 155 9.28 -7.06 12.34
CA SER A 155 9.74 -5.68 12.31
C SER A 155 9.51 -4.94 13.65
N ASP A 156 8.39 -5.20 14.34
CA ASP A 156 8.16 -4.63 15.68
C ASP A 156 9.21 -5.10 16.68
N PHE A 157 9.62 -6.37 16.60
CA PHE A 157 10.70 -6.89 17.44
C PHE A 157 12.04 -6.24 17.14
N VAL A 158 12.39 -6.07 15.88
CA VAL A 158 13.61 -5.36 15.47
C VAL A 158 13.59 -3.94 16.00
N MET A 159 12.48 -3.20 15.80
CA MET A 159 12.31 -1.83 16.28
C MET A 159 12.42 -1.73 17.80
N SER A 160 11.88 -2.72 18.53
CA SER A 160 11.99 -2.78 20.00
C SER A 160 13.42 -3.04 20.46
N LYS A 161 14.13 -3.99 19.81
CA LYS A 161 15.55 -4.24 20.14
C LYS A 161 16.44 -3.04 19.85
N MET A 162 16.23 -2.37 18.71
CA MET A 162 16.94 -1.13 18.40
C MET A 162 16.66 -0.02 19.42
N ALA A 163 15.41 0.10 19.89
CA ALA A 163 15.05 1.08 20.91
C ALA A 163 15.76 0.85 22.25
N ALA A 164 16.01 -0.42 22.57
CA ALA A 164 16.64 -0.87 23.79
C ALA A 164 18.16 -0.71 23.77
N ASP A 165 18.77 -0.75 22.57
CA ASP A 165 20.21 -0.68 22.44
C ASP A 165 20.75 0.73 22.66
N SER A 166 21.63 0.84 23.65
CA SER A 166 22.35 2.09 23.99
C SER A 166 23.83 2.07 23.58
N VAL A 167 24.34 0.91 23.13
CA VAL A 167 25.77 0.69 22.87
C VAL A 167 26.11 0.91 21.39
N HIS A 168 25.27 0.39 20.50
CA HIS A 168 25.54 0.38 19.04
C HIS A 168 24.76 1.42 18.26
N ASN A 169 24.28 2.48 18.91
CA ASN A 169 23.40 3.52 18.33
C ASN A 169 22.02 3.03 17.86
N GLY A 170 21.53 1.91 18.38
CA GLY A 170 20.25 1.33 18.01
C GLY A 170 19.08 2.30 18.14
N SER A 171 19.03 3.07 19.24
CA SER A 171 18.01 4.10 19.45
C SER A 171 17.99 5.17 18.35
N LEU A 172 19.15 5.62 17.87
CA LEU A 172 19.25 6.60 16.76
C LEU A 172 18.89 5.95 15.42
N MET A 173 19.30 4.71 15.18
CA MET A 173 18.87 3.96 13.97
C MET A 173 17.36 3.81 13.94
N ARG A 174 16.73 3.42 15.07
CA ARG A 174 15.28 3.35 15.18
C ARG A 174 14.61 4.68 14.84
N LYS A 175 15.09 5.79 15.44
CA LYS A 175 14.58 7.13 15.11
C LYS A 175 14.74 7.45 13.62
N THR A 176 15.86 7.04 13.00
CA THR A 176 16.10 7.25 11.57
C THR A 176 15.05 6.54 10.72
N VAL A 177 14.77 5.27 11.03
CA VAL A 177 13.74 4.49 10.34
C VAL A 177 12.36 5.15 10.50
N ASP A 178 11.99 5.50 11.72
CA ASP A 178 10.71 6.11 12.07
C ASP A 178 10.54 7.47 11.36
N TYR A 179 11.55 8.34 11.41
CA TYR A 179 11.51 9.65 10.79
C TYR A 179 11.53 9.60 9.26
N PHE A 180 12.28 8.66 8.67
CA PHE A 180 12.28 8.46 7.22
C PHE A 180 10.90 8.09 6.74
N CYS A 181 10.28 7.09 7.35
CA CYS A 181 8.94 6.63 6.98
C CYS A 181 7.88 7.73 7.16
N HIS A 182 7.97 8.52 8.22
CA HIS A 182 7.11 9.67 8.44
C HIS A 182 7.24 10.74 7.35
N LEU A 183 8.50 11.09 7.03
CA LEU A 183 8.78 12.13 6.05
C LEU A 183 8.43 11.70 4.63
N ALA A 184 8.54 10.40 4.31
CA ALA A 184 8.14 9.87 3.01
C ALA A 184 6.65 10.13 2.75
N VAL A 185 5.79 9.91 3.76
CA VAL A 185 4.35 10.16 3.67
C VAL A 185 4.01 11.65 3.84
N LYS A 186 4.70 12.34 4.76
CA LYS A 186 4.39 13.73 5.14
C LYS A 186 5.64 14.58 5.29
N PRO A 187 6.13 15.18 4.21
CA PRO A 187 7.32 16.04 4.22
C PRO A 187 7.27 17.18 5.23
N ASP A 188 6.09 17.76 5.48
CA ASP A 188 5.88 18.86 6.44
C ASP A 188 6.24 18.48 7.88
N PHE A 189 6.27 17.19 8.20
CA PHE A 189 6.71 16.67 9.50
C PHE A 189 8.16 17.07 9.83
N TYR A 190 8.95 17.45 8.84
CA TYR A 190 10.34 17.92 9.05
C TYR A 190 10.42 19.08 10.05
N SER A 191 9.40 19.94 10.11
CA SER A 191 9.31 21.04 11.08
C SER A 191 9.30 20.56 12.56
N HIS A 192 8.79 19.34 12.80
CA HIS A 192 8.81 18.71 14.12
C HIS A 192 10.17 18.04 14.42
N LEU A 193 10.76 17.44 13.40
CA LEU A 193 12.03 16.71 13.50
C LEU A 193 13.20 17.63 13.89
N VAL A 194 13.21 18.90 13.46
CA VAL A 194 14.24 19.88 13.85
C VAL A 194 14.28 20.14 15.36
N ASN A 195 13.23 19.82 16.10
CA ASN A 195 13.20 19.98 17.55
C ASN A 195 13.86 18.81 18.32
N ASP A 196 14.13 17.67 17.68
CA ASP A 196 14.88 16.57 18.29
C ASP A 196 16.38 16.84 18.19
N LYS A 197 16.92 17.53 19.18
CA LYS A 197 18.34 17.93 19.22
C LYS A 197 19.30 16.73 19.20
N GLU A 198 18.93 15.61 19.81
CA GLU A 198 19.75 14.39 19.81
C GLU A 198 19.88 13.85 18.39
N PHE A 199 18.75 13.75 17.69
CA PHE A 199 18.73 13.28 16.31
C PHE A 199 19.43 14.27 15.35
N GLN A 200 19.21 15.57 15.53
CA GLN A 200 19.84 16.61 14.69
C GLN A 200 21.37 16.59 14.76
N ASN A 201 21.94 16.18 15.88
CA ASN A 201 23.39 16.02 16.05
C ASN A 201 23.92 14.67 15.57
N SER A 202 23.05 13.78 15.06
CA SER A 202 23.44 12.47 14.56
C SER A 202 23.91 12.51 13.10
N LYS A 203 24.64 11.47 12.69
CA LYS A 203 25.06 11.29 11.29
C LYS A 203 23.91 11.09 10.31
N TYR A 204 22.69 10.83 10.81
CA TYR A 204 21.52 10.51 9.99
C TYR A 204 20.70 11.72 9.59
N ALA A 205 20.70 12.79 10.39
CA ALA A 205 19.82 13.95 10.18
C ALA A 205 19.96 14.56 8.78
N ASP A 206 21.20 14.83 8.36
CA ASP A 206 21.47 15.39 7.03
C ASP A 206 21.14 14.41 5.89
N LYS A 207 21.13 13.11 6.18
CA LYS A 207 20.86 12.08 5.16
C LYS A 207 19.39 11.94 4.80
N ILE A 208 18.46 12.32 5.69
CA ILE A 208 17.01 12.28 5.44
C ILE A 208 16.38 13.65 5.19
N LYS A 209 17.17 14.74 5.33
CA LYS A 209 16.70 16.11 5.14
C LYS A 209 16.05 16.38 3.79
N TRP A 210 16.46 15.68 2.75
CA TRP A 210 15.93 15.83 1.39
C TRP A 210 14.44 15.48 1.29
N LEU A 211 13.94 14.61 2.16
CA LEU A 211 12.52 14.24 2.21
C LEU A 211 11.60 15.41 2.60
N ALA A 212 12.13 16.47 3.22
CA ALA A 212 11.34 17.67 3.52
C ALA A 212 10.74 18.35 2.27
N ASN A 213 11.24 18.01 1.08
CA ASN A 213 10.77 18.53 -0.22
C ASN A 213 10.46 17.40 -1.20
N ASP A 214 10.24 16.18 -0.73
CA ASP A 214 9.87 15.03 -1.56
C ASP A 214 8.38 14.77 -1.41
N TYR A 215 7.66 14.91 -2.52
CA TYR A 215 6.21 14.68 -2.62
C TYR A 215 5.90 13.59 -3.64
N ASP A 216 6.80 12.61 -3.79
CA ASP A 216 6.66 11.50 -4.71
C ASP A 216 6.00 10.29 -4.02
N ASP A 217 4.73 10.04 -4.31
CA ASP A 217 3.90 9.00 -3.69
C ASP A 217 4.05 7.62 -4.35
N ILE A 218 5.14 7.35 -5.09
CA ILE A 218 5.34 6.05 -5.74
C ILE A 218 5.69 4.96 -4.74
N TYR A 219 6.56 5.29 -3.78
CA TYR A 219 6.99 4.35 -2.76
C TYR A 219 7.16 5.05 -1.42
N ASP A 220 6.15 4.89 -0.58
CA ASP A 220 6.14 5.31 0.82
C ASP A 220 6.41 4.09 1.70
N PRO A 221 7.68 3.83 2.02
CA PRO A 221 8.04 2.66 2.82
C PRO A 221 7.56 2.81 4.27
N ASP A 222 7.07 1.72 4.83
CA ASP A 222 6.95 1.60 6.27
C ASP A 222 8.25 1.08 6.91
N TYR A 223 8.32 1.03 8.24
CA TYR A 223 9.51 0.54 8.93
C TYR A 223 9.83 -0.92 8.63
N GLY A 224 8.81 -1.74 8.32
CA GLY A 224 8.99 -3.14 7.91
C GLY A 224 9.67 -3.24 6.55
N ASP A 225 9.27 -2.40 5.60
CA ASP A 225 9.86 -2.32 4.26
C ASP A 225 11.33 -1.89 4.35
N MET A 226 11.59 -0.82 5.10
CA MET A 226 12.94 -0.28 5.25
C MET A 226 13.88 -1.27 5.95
N LEU A 227 13.43 -1.94 7.01
CA LEU A 227 14.20 -2.97 7.71
C LEU A 227 14.46 -4.18 6.80
N ARG A 228 13.46 -4.61 6.03
CA ARG A 228 13.58 -5.75 5.10
C ARG A 228 14.61 -5.49 4.02
N VAL A 229 14.54 -4.34 3.35
CA VAL A 229 15.53 -3.97 2.31
C VAL A 229 16.93 -3.87 2.90
N SER A 230 17.09 -3.18 4.03
CA SER A 230 18.38 -3.02 4.71
C SER A 230 18.97 -4.37 5.11
N PHE A 231 18.13 -5.26 5.65
CA PHE A 231 18.53 -6.60 6.06
C PHE A 231 18.93 -7.47 4.87
N MET A 232 18.06 -7.58 3.85
CA MET A 232 18.35 -8.39 2.67
C MET A 232 19.62 -7.92 1.97
N HIS A 233 19.80 -6.60 1.83
CA HIS A 233 20.97 -6.04 1.17
C HIS A 233 22.27 -6.40 1.89
N GLN A 234 22.33 -6.27 3.23
CA GLN A 234 23.57 -6.47 3.99
C GLN A 234 23.82 -7.92 4.41
N PHE A 235 22.77 -8.64 4.81
CA PHE A 235 22.90 -9.97 5.39
C PHE A 235 22.66 -11.10 4.38
N LYS A 236 22.17 -10.78 3.18
CA LYS A 236 21.85 -11.74 2.11
C LYS A 236 20.86 -12.83 2.55
N ARG A 237 19.88 -12.45 3.40
CA ARG A 237 18.83 -13.31 3.95
C ARG A 237 17.47 -12.66 3.76
N GLY A 238 16.42 -13.46 3.53
CA GLY A 238 15.08 -12.97 3.25
C GLY A 238 14.11 -12.97 4.43
N LYS A 239 14.46 -13.63 5.55
CA LYS A 239 13.54 -13.80 6.69
C LYS A 239 13.88 -12.81 7.80
N LEU A 240 13.01 -11.84 8.02
CA LEU A 240 13.24 -10.79 9.02
C LEU A 240 13.39 -11.34 10.47
N ALA A 241 12.83 -12.53 10.75
CA ALA A 241 13.06 -13.24 12.02
C ALA A 241 14.54 -13.57 12.28
N ASP A 242 15.33 -13.74 11.21
CA ASP A 242 16.77 -13.97 11.33
C ASP A 242 17.47 -12.70 11.86
N LEU A 243 17.00 -11.51 11.48
CA LEU A 243 17.55 -10.25 11.99
C LEU A 243 17.34 -10.12 13.50
N VAL A 244 16.14 -10.46 14.01
CA VAL A 244 15.86 -10.46 15.45
C VAL A 244 16.86 -11.37 16.20
N SER A 245 17.12 -12.55 15.65
CA SER A 245 18.08 -13.51 16.22
C SER A 245 19.51 -12.98 16.19
N LEU A 246 19.95 -12.38 15.08
CA LEU A 246 21.29 -11.82 14.92
C LEU A 246 21.54 -10.63 15.86
N LEU A 247 20.56 -9.71 15.99
CA LEU A 247 20.64 -8.61 16.95
C LEU A 247 20.60 -9.06 18.42
N SER A 248 20.25 -10.34 18.67
CA SER A 248 20.36 -10.98 19.97
C SER A 248 21.67 -11.75 20.13
N GLY A 249 22.57 -11.72 19.14
CA GLY A 249 23.87 -12.39 19.18
C GLY A 249 23.85 -13.85 18.76
N ARG A 250 22.77 -14.38 18.19
CA ARG A 250 22.68 -15.78 17.83
C ARG A 250 23.57 -16.14 16.65
N ASP A 251 24.51 -17.05 16.89
CA ASP A 251 25.27 -17.72 15.84
C ASP A 251 24.39 -18.82 15.21
N PHE A 252 24.18 -18.77 13.89
CA PHE A 252 23.35 -19.78 13.19
C PHE A 252 24.07 -21.12 12.99
N VAL A 253 25.41 -21.13 13.10
CA VAL A 253 26.23 -22.35 12.92
C VAL A 253 26.37 -23.07 14.27
N THR A 254 26.91 -22.38 15.29
CA THR A 254 27.11 -22.95 16.63
C THR A 254 25.85 -22.95 17.48
N LYS A 255 24.87 -22.13 17.14
CA LYS A 255 23.63 -21.89 17.90
C LYS A 255 23.85 -21.27 19.30
N GLU A 256 25.02 -20.74 19.54
CA GLU A 256 25.38 -20.01 20.75
C GLU A 256 25.07 -18.53 20.62
N PHE A 257 25.06 -17.82 21.74
CA PHE A 257 24.91 -16.36 21.78
C PHE A 257 26.27 -15.72 22.02
N ARG A 258 26.63 -14.73 21.19
CA ARG A 258 27.95 -14.11 21.17
C ARG A 258 27.82 -12.59 20.94
N ASP A 259 28.56 -11.80 21.74
CA ASP A 259 28.54 -10.34 21.68
C ASP A 259 29.13 -9.79 20.37
N ASP A 260 30.14 -10.46 19.79
CA ASP A 260 30.73 -10.07 18.51
C ASP A 260 29.73 -10.16 17.36
N ILE A 261 28.77 -11.09 17.43
CA ILE A 261 27.67 -11.17 16.45
C ILE A 261 26.70 -10.00 16.61
N VAL A 262 26.44 -9.56 17.84
CA VAL A 262 25.61 -8.38 18.11
C VAL A 262 26.25 -7.15 17.46
N GLU A 263 27.54 -6.90 17.77
CA GLU A 263 28.29 -5.76 17.25
C GLU A 263 28.33 -5.75 15.71
N GLU A 264 28.65 -6.89 15.09
CA GLU A 264 28.68 -7.03 13.63
C GLU A 264 27.28 -6.80 13.03
N SER A 265 26.24 -7.34 13.67
CA SER A 265 24.86 -7.23 13.16
C SER A 265 24.35 -5.81 13.22
N TYR A 266 24.58 -5.07 14.31
CA TYR A 266 24.20 -3.65 14.37
C TYR A 266 24.98 -2.82 13.36
N LYS A 267 26.27 -3.09 13.14
CA LYS A 267 27.05 -2.40 12.12
C LYS A 267 26.51 -2.65 10.71
N LYS A 268 26.22 -3.91 10.36
CA LYS A 268 25.61 -4.25 9.06
C LYS A 268 24.23 -3.62 8.88
N LEU A 269 23.42 -3.61 9.95
CA LEU A 269 22.11 -2.97 9.88
C LEU A 269 22.22 -1.46 9.67
N ASP A 270 23.16 -0.80 10.35
CA ASP A 270 23.44 0.61 10.16
C ASP A 270 23.87 0.91 8.70
N ASP A 271 24.78 0.12 8.16
CA ASP A 271 25.21 0.25 6.75
C ASP A 271 24.04 0.03 5.78
N GLY A 272 23.14 -0.91 6.09
CA GLY A 272 21.92 -1.16 5.33
C GLY A 272 20.97 0.03 5.35
N ILE A 273 20.70 0.58 6.52
CA ILE A 273 19.86 1.78 6.70
C ILE A 273 20.47 2.97 5.94
N MET A 274 21.78 3.18 6.07
CA MET A 274 22.49 4.28 5.37
C MET A 274 22.42 4.14 3.84
N ASN A 275 22.48 2.94 3.30
CA ASN A 275 22.30 2.70 1.87
C ASN A 275 20.85 2.95 1.44
N PHE A 276 19.86 2.54 2.26
CA PHE A 276 18.45 2.75 1.99
C PHE A 276 18.10 4.25 1.93
N ILE A 277 18.49 5.02 2.95
CA ILE A 277 18.15 6.47 3.06
C ILE A 277 18.97 7.36 2.13
N ASN A 278 19.91 6.80 1.40
CA ASN A 278 20.73 7.56 0.47
C ASN A 278 19.86 8.14 -0.65
N LYS A 279 19.78 9.47 -0.73
CA LYS A 279 18.96 10.19 -1.72
C LYS A 279 19.18 9.69 -3.14
N TYR A 280 20.44 9.53 -3.54
CA TYR A 280 20.77 9.10 -4.91
C TYR A 280 20.24 7.68 -5.17
N ASN A 281 20.50 6.73 -4.28
CA ASN A 281 20.04 5.36 -4.42
C ASN A 281 18.51 5.29 -4.51
N PHE A 282 17.82 5.94 -3.56
CA PHE A 282 16.36 5.96 -3.51
C PHE A 282 15.78 6.58 -4.79
N SER A 283 16.24 7.77 -5.17
CA SER A 283 15.75 8.46 -6.36
C SER A 283 16.02 7.67 -7.65
N GLN A 284 17.19 7.02 -7.81
CA GLN A 284 17.48 6.19 -8.98
C GLN A 284 16.60 4.94 -9.04
N PHE A 285 16.32 4.34 -7.88
CA PHE A 285 15.37 3.23 -7.80
C PHE A 285 13.96 3.68 -8.22
N ILE A 286 13.44 4.78 -7.67
CA ILE A 286 12.13 5.34 -8.06
C ILE A 286 12.09 5.65 -9.57
N MET A 287 13.15 6.24 -10.11
CA MET A 287 13.26 6.49 -11.57
C MET A 287 13.28 5.19 -12.38
N ALA A 288 13.82 4.09 -11.85
CA ALA A 288 13.75 2.80 -12.50
C ALA A 288 12.31 2.28 -12.57
N ILE A 289 11.57 2.33 -11.47
CA ILE A 289 10.16 1.91 -11.40
C ILE A 289 9.27 2.77 -12.31
N LYS A 290 9.42 4.10 -12.26
CA LYS A 290 8.71 5.03 -13.17
C LYS A 290 9.05 4.77 -14.62
N GLY A 291 10.32 4.51 -14.94
CA GLY A 291 10.77 4.20 -16.28
C GLY A 291 10.24 2.86 -16.82
N ALA A 292 9.78 1.95 -15.96
CA ALA A 292 9.02 0.77 -16.36
C ALA A 292 7.52 1.07 -16.59
N GLY A 293 7.07 2.33 -16.46
CA GLY A 293 5.69 2.73 -16.68
C GLY A 293 4.83 2.79 -15.42
N PHE A 294 5.37 2.49 -14.23
CA PHE A 294 4.64 2.58 -12.97
C PHE A 294 4.76 4.00 -12.41
N VAL A 295 3.96 4.90 -12.96
CA VAL A 295 4.02 6.35 -12.68
C VAL A 295 3.15 6.80 -11.52
N SER A 296 2.34 5.91 -10.94
CA SER A 296 1.44 6.17 -9.82
C SER A 296 1.43 5.00 -8.85
N GLY A 297 1.37 5.28 -7.55
CA GLY A 297 1.21 4.26 -6.51
C GLY A 297 -0.01 3.35 -6.71
N LYS A 298 -1.05 3.83 -7.43
CA LYS A 298 -2.23 3.03 -7.79
C LYS A 298 -1.90 1.83 -8.71
N LEU A 299 -0.80 1.86 -9.44
CA LEU A 299 -0.34 0.76 -10.29
C LEU A 299 0.50 -0.27 -9.53
N LEU A 300 0.82 -0.01 -8.28
CA LEU A 300 1.68 -0.85 -7.46
C LEU A 300 0.82 -1.72 -6.52
N ASN A 301 0.92 -3.04 -6.69
CA ASN A 301 0.08 -3.99 -5.96
C ASN A 301 0.76 -4.60 -4.73
N SER A 302 2.08 -4.54 -4.66
CA SER A 302 2.84 -5.26 -3.64
C SER A 302 4.09 -4.50 -3.20
N LYS A 303 4.09 -4.02 -1.97
CA LYS A 303 5.29 -3.47 -1.34
C LYS A 303 6.42 -4.51 -1.27
N MET A 304 6.11 -5.79 -1.04
CA MET A 304 7.11 -6.87 -1.02
C MET A 304 7.88 -6.97 -2.33
N THR A 305 7.21 -6.76 -3.47
CA THR A 305 7.87 -6.76 -4.79
C THR A 305 8.78 -5.54 -4.95
N LEU A 306 8.35 -4.37 -4.45
CA LEU A 306 9.19 -3.16 -4.43
C LEU A 306 10.40 -3.32 -3.52
N ASP A 307 10.23 -3.87 -2.32
CA ASP A 307 11.31 -4.12 -1.35
C ASP A 307 12.40 -4.99 -1.96
N PHE A 308 12.01 -6.08 -2.62
CA PHE A 308 12.99 -6.94 -3.28
C PHE A 308 13.65 -6.24 -4.47
N ALA A 309 12.88 -5.48 -5.26
CA ALA A 309 13.43 -4.73 -6.38
C ALA A 309 14.43 -3.65 -5.92
N TYR A 310 14.17 -2.96 -4.80
CA TYR A 310 15.12 -2.00 -4.22
C TYR A 310 16.35 -2.71 -3.65
N THR A 311 16.16 -3.83 -2.95
CA THR A 311 17.27 -4.68 -2.51
C THR A 311 18.14 -5.09 -3.69
N LEU A 312 17.54 -5.56 -4.77
CA LEU A 312 18.24 -5.93 -5.99
C LEU A 312 19.02 -4.76 -6.59
N TYR A 313 18.40 -3.57 -6.68
CA TYR A 313 19.08 -2.36 -7.13
C TYR A 313 20.37 -2.10 -6.34
N LEU A 314 20.29 -2.13 -4.99
CA LEU A 314 21.45 -1.92 -4.12
C LEU A 314 22.50 -3.02 -4.27
N MET A 315 22.08 -4.27 -4.50
CA MET A 315 23.01 -5.39 -4.74
C MET A 315 23.74 -5.24 -6.07
N LEU A 316 23.02 -4.91 -7.14
CA LEU A 316 23.62 -4.74 -8.47
C LEU A 316 24.56 -3.53 -8.52
N LEU A 317 24.24 -2.47 -7.74
CA LEU A 317 25.13 -1.30 -7.61
C LEU A 317 26.48 -1.67 -6.95
N ALA A 318 26.47 -2.64 -6.06
CA ALA A 318 27.67 -3.13 -5.38
C ALA A 318 28.41 -4.24 -6.15
N ASP A 319 27.84 -4.76 -7.24
CA ASP A 319 28.42 -5.85 -8.03
C ASP A 319 29.28 -5.29 -9.16
N PRO A 320 30.62 -5.46 -9.11
CA PRO A 320 31.52 -4.93 -10.13
C PRO A 320 31.36 -5.62 -11.51
N GLN A 321 30.67 -6.74 -11.58
CA GLN A 321 30.42 -7.44 -12.85
C GLN A 321 29.24 -6.84 -13.62
N ILE A 322 28.39 -6.02 -12.97
CA ILE A 322 27.21 -5.40 -13.57
C ILE A 322 27.52 -3.95 -13.96
N PRO A 323 27.50 -3.60 -15.26
CA PRO A 323 27.66 -2.22 -15.67
C PRO A 323 26.54 -1.33 -15.12
N ASN A 324 26.87 -0.19 -14.52
CA ASN A 324 25.90 0.74 -13.95
C ASN A 324 24.77 1.13 -14.92
N ALA A 325 25.09 1.26 -16.19
CA ALA A 325 24.12 1.59 -17.25
C ALA A 325 23.02 0.53 -17.43
N GLN A 326 23.25 -0.71 -17.00
CA GLN A 326 22.30 -1.82 -17.15
C GLN A 326 21.48 -2.08 -15.88
N ILE A 327 21.88 -1.55 -14.72
CA ILE A 327 21.23 -1.81 -13.44
C ILE A 327 19.74 -1.48 -13.52
N LYS A 328 19.41 -0.30 -14.04
CA LYS A 328 18.02 0.15 -14.18
C LYS A 328 17.18 -0.86 -14.97
N ARG A 329 17.69 -1.33 -16.10
CA ARG A 329 17.02 -2.31 -16.95
C ARG A 329 16.78 -3.63 -16.23
N TYR A 330 17.76 -4.14 -15.50
CA TYR A 330 17.64 -5.40 -14.76
C TYR A 330 16.64 -5.29 -13.61
N VAL A 331 16.61 -4.16 -12.91
CA VAL A 331 15.62 -3.88 -11.86
C VAL A 331 14.21 -3.83 -12.45
N GLN A 332 14.02 -3.16 -13.58
CA GLN A 332 12.74 -3.10 -14.30
C GLN A 332 12.28 -4.51 -14.71
N LYS A 333 13.14 -5.29 -15.35
CA LYS A 333 12.83 -6.66 -15.75
C LYS A 333 12.41 -7.53 -14.57
N TRP A 334 13.19 -7.50 -13.49
CA TRP A 334 12.88 -8.28 -12.30
C TRP A 334 11.58 -7.86 -11.62
N PHE A 335 11.35 -6.55 -11.53
CA PHE A 335 10.12 -6.01 -10.94
C PHE A 335 8.88 -6.44 -11.74
N VAL A 336 8.90 -6.29 -13.06
CA VAL A 336 7.80 -6.69 -13.94
C VAL A 336 7.58 -8.20 -13.92
N LEU A 337 8.65 -9.00 -14.04
CA LEU A 337 8.59 -10.48 -13.94
C LEU A 337 7.97 -10.91 -12.61
N SER A 338 8.45 -10.36 -11.50
CA SER A 338 7.97 -10.71 -10.16
C SER A 338 6.50 -10.35 -9.97
N THR A 339 6.05 -9.25 -10.57
CA THR A 339 4.64 -8.83 -10.55
C THR A 339 3.77 -9.72 -11.43
N LEU A 340 4.21 -10.03 -12.67
CA LEU A 340 3.51 -10.94 -13.59
C LEU A 340 3.30 -12.34 -13.00
N THR A 341 4.30 -12.85 -12.30
CA THR A 341 4.30 -14.22 -11.76
C THR A 341 3.80 -14.28 -10.32
N SER A 342 3.40 -13.15 -9.73
CA SER A 342 3.00 -13.06 -8.31
C SER A 342 4.04 -13.67 -7.37
N ARG A 343 5.33 -13.49 -7.68
CA ARG A 343 6.45 -14.19 -7.07
C ARG A 343 6.55 -14.04 -5.55
N TYR A 344 6.20 -12.87 -5.02
CA TYR A 344 6.26 -12.56 -3.59
C TYR A 344 4.89 -12.49 -2.93
N ILE A 345 3.93 -13.32 -3.40
CA ILE A 345 2.62 -13.49 -2.79
C ILE A 345 2.58 -14.83 -2.02
N GLY A 346 1.83 -14.86 -0.93
CA GLY A 346 1.66 -16.05 -0.08
C GLY A 346 2.74 -16.20 1.00
N SER A 347 3.97 -16.55 0.63
CA SER A 347 5.10 -16.69 1.57
C SER A 347 6.29 -15.85 1.11
N PRO A 348 6.18 -14.51 1.11
CA PRO A 348 7.16 -13.61 0.48
C PRO A 348 8.56 -13.78 1.04
N GLU A 349 8.74 -13.79 2.36
CA GLU A 349 10.07 -13.91 2.99
C GLU A 349 10.78 -15.23 2.66
N THR A 350 10.03 -16.33 2.54
CA THR A 350 10.61 -17.63 2.13
C THR A 350 11.06 -17.60 0.68
N GLN A 351 10.29 -16.97 -0.20
CA GLN A 351 10.69 -16.81 -1.60
C GLN A 351 11.87 -15.85 -1.75
N MET A 352 11.86 -14.73 -1.03
CA MET A 352 12.98 -13.78 -0.99
C MET A 352 14.28 -14.46 -0.52
N ASP A 353 14.20 -15.26 0.54
CA ASP A 353 15.36 -16.00 1.08
C ASP A 353 15.92 -17.00 0.07
N ARG A 354 15.03 -17.69 -0.68
CA ARG A 354 15.44 -18.58 -1.77
C ARG A 354 16.11 -17.80 -2.91
N ASP A 355 15.55 -16.67 -3.30
CA ASP A 355 16.07 -15.86 -4.40
C ASP A 355 17.44 -15.26 -4.02
N MET A 356 17.58 -14.76 -2.79
CA MET A 356 18.85 -14.25 -2.28
C MET A 356 19.96 -15.31 -2.32
N ARG A 357 19.64 -16.55 -1.93
CA ARG A 357 20.60 -17.67 -2.02
C ARG A 357 20.97 -18.00 -3.46
N ASN A 358 19.98 -18.12 -4.36
CA ASN A 358 20.24 -18.38 -5.77
C ASN A 358 21.10 -17.30 -6.43
N ILE A 359 20.82 -16.02 -6.13
CA ILE A 359 21.63 -14.90 -6.61
C ILE A 359 23.07 -15.01 -6.07
N GLY A 360 23.23 -15.36 -4.78
CA GLY A 360 24.55 -15.54 -4.17
C GLY A 360 25.35 -16.71 -4.75
N GLU A 361 24.68 -17.80 -5.12
CA GLU A 361 25.33 -19.01 -5.65
C GLU A 361 25.66 -18.92 -7.14
N LYS A 362 24.79 -18.31 -7.94
CA LYS A 362 24.85 -18.35 -9.41
C LYS A 362 25.19 -17.00 -10.06
N GLY A 363 25.05 -15.92 -9.29
CA GLY A 363 25.01 -14.56 -9.83
C GLY A 363 23.64 -14.20 -10.40
N PHE A 364 23.36 -12.89 -10.42
CA PHE A 364 22.03 -12.40 -10.79
C PHE A 364 21.65 -12.72 -12.24
N LEU A 365 22.56 -12.56 -13.20
CA LEU A 365 22.24 -12.71 -14.64
C LEU A 365 21.84 -14.15 -14.99
N GLN A 366 22.56 -15.13 -14.47
CA GLN A 366 22.21 -16.53 -14.66
C GLN A 366 20.88 -16.84 -13.99
N PHE A 367 20.68 -16.39 -12.77
CA PHE A 367 19.43 -16.60 -12.04
C PHE A 367 18.24 -15.96 -12.76
N LEU A 368 18.36 -14.73 -13.26
CA LEU A 368 17.33 -14.07 -14.05
C LEU A 368 16.94 -14.93 -15.27
N SER A 369 17.91 -15.37 -16.04
CA SER A 369 17.67 -16.20 -17.25
C SER A 369 16.96 -17.52 -16.92
N GLU A 370 17.32 -18.19 -15.83
CA GLU A 370 16.64 -19.42 -15.38
C GLU A 370 15.18 -19.16 -14.95
N VAL A 371 14.93 -18.03 -14.27
CA VAL A 371 13.57 -17.65 -13.83
C VAL A 371 12.72 -17.23 -15.04
N GLU A 372 13.26 -16.48 -15.98
CA GLU A 372 12.57 -16.13 -17.23
C GLU A 372 12.16 -17.40 -18.00
N ALA A 373 13.10 -18.31 -18.24
CA ALA A 373 12.85 -19.54 -18.97
C ALA A 373 11.80 -20.44 -18.30
N SER A 374 11.79 -20.49 -16.96
CA SER A 374 10.85 -21.34 -16.22
C SER A 374 9.46 -20.71 -16.02
N SER A 375 9.37 -19.38 -15.91
CA SER A 375 8.16 -18.70 -15.50
C SER A 375 7.41 -17.99 -16.65
N LEU A 376 8.12 -17.56 -17.69
CA LEU A 376 7.60 -16.80 -18.82
C LEU A 376 7.65 -17.61 -20.14
N SER A 377 7.22 -18.88 -20.07
CA SER A 377 7.15 -19.77 -21.23
C SER A 377 6.10 -19.30 -22.24
N GLU A 378 6.10 -19.86 -23.45
CA GLU A 378 5.04 -19.62 -24.45
C GLU A 378 3.65 -19.91 -23.89
N THR A 379 3.50 -20.94 -23.06
CA THR A 379 2.23 -21.25 -22.41
C THR A 379 1.81 -20.14 -21.44
N PHE A 380 2.76 -19.52 -20.75
CA PHE A 380 2.46 -18.36 -19.90
C PHE A 380 1.85 -17.22 -20.72
N TRP A 381 2.48 -16.83 -21.81
CA TRP A 381 2.06 -15.70 -22.65
C TRP A 381 0.74 -15.96 -23.37
N ASN A 382 0.56 -17.17 -23.93
CA ASN A 382 -0.57 -17.50 -24.78
C ASN A 382 -1.79 -18.03 -24.03
N VAL A 383 -1.64 -18.53 -22.80
CA VAL A 383 -2.73 -19.14 -22.04
C VAL A 383 -2.86 -18.52 -20.65
N THR A 384 -1.80 -18.55 -19.84
CA THR A 384 -1.90 -18.16 -18.42
C THR A 384 -2.17 -16.65 -18.26
N LEU A 385 -1.46 -15.80 -18.98
CA LEU A 385 -1.66 -14.35 -18.88
C LEU A 385 -3.03 -13.90 -19.39
N PRO A 386 -3.54 -14.37 -20.55
CA PRO A 386 -4.94 -14.12 -20.93
C PRO A 386 -5.96 -14.55 -19.88
N GLN A 387 -5.74 -15.68 -19.19
CA GLN A 387 -6.60 -16.12 -18.08
C GLN A 387 -6.49 -15.18 -16.87
N ASN A 388 -5.28 -14.72 -16.52
CA ASN A 388 -5.09 -13.73 -15.45
C ASN A 388 -5.77 -12.38 -15.74
N LEU A 389 -5.99 -12.06 -17.02
CA LEU A 389 -6.77 -10.90 -17.47
C LEU A 389 -8.29 -11.16 -17.45
N GLU A 390 -8.75 -12.38 -17.11
CA GLU A 390 -10.15 -12.69 -16.90
C GLU A 390 -10.62 -12.32 -15.49
N THR A 391 -10.65 -11.04 -15.21
CA THR A 391 -11.00 -10.48 -13.90
C THR A 391 -11.75 -9.17 -14.04
N SER A 392 -12.52 -8.83 -13.01
CA SER A 392 -13.18 -7.53 -12.86
C SER A 392 -12.39 -6.53 -12.01
N SER A 393 -11.28 -6.95 -11.44
CA SER A 393 -10.49 -6.11 -10.52
C SER A 393 -9.60 -5.15 -11.29
N VAL A 394 -9.86 -3.86 -11.16
CA VAL A 394 -9.00 -2.78 -11.71
C VAL A 394 -7.60 -2.76 -11.07
N ASN A 395 -7.46 -3.36 -9.89
CA ASN A 395 -6.19 -3.46 -9.18
C ASN A 395 -5.50 -4.81 -9.42
N SER A 396 -5.85 -5.55 -10.48
CA SER A 396 -5.16 -6.81 -10.78
C SER A 396 -3.73 -6.55 -11.28
N PRO A 397 -2.74 -7.36 -10.87
CA PRO A 397 -1.36 -7.20 -11.33
C PRO A 397 -1.24 -7.19 -12.85
N ALA A 398 -1.93 -8.10 -13.55
CA ALA A 398 -1.90 -8.19 -15.00
C ALA A 398 -2.44 -6.91 -15.69
N PHE A 399 -3.51 -6.31 -15.15
CA PHE A 399 -4.06 -5.06 -15.70
C PHE A 399 -3.14 -3.87 -15.43
N ASN A 400 -2.55 -3.80 -14.23
CA ASN A 400 -1.60 -2.73 -13.91
C ASN A 400 -0.34 -2.80 -14.79
N ILE A 401 0.14 -4.01 -15.10
CA ILE A 401 1.26 -4.17 -16.04
C ILE A 401 0.85 -3.80 -17.47
N PHE A 402 -0.38 -4.11 -17.88
CA PHE A 402 -0.91 -3.65 -19.18
C PHE A 402 -0.87 -2.11 -19.27
N LEU A 403 -1.34 -1.42 -18.23
CA LEU A 403 -1.28 0.05 -18.18
C LEU A 403 0.16 0.57 -18.16
N ALA A 404 1.05 -0.07 -17.39
CA ALA A 404 2.47 0.26 -17.37
C ALA A 404 3.13 0.06 -18.76
N ALA A 405 2.75 -0.98 -19.49
CA ALA A 405 3.20 -1.20 -20.86
C ALA A 405 2.75 -0.08 -21.82
N GLN A 406 1.47 0.32 -21.75
CA GLN A 406 0.96 1.45 -22.54
C GLN A 406 1.69 2.76 -22.20
N ILE A 407 1.97 3.03 -20.93
CA ILE A 407 2.70 4.21 -20.48
C ILE A 407 4.15 4.17 -21.00
N ASN A 408 4.83 3.04 -20.84
CA ASN A 408 6.22 2.87 -21.27
C ASN A 408 6.37 3.04 -22.80
N GLN A 409 5.41 2.54 -23.56
CA GLN A 409 5.35 2.69 -25.03
C GLN A 409 4.77 4.03 -25.48
N ASN A 410 4.44 4.94 -24.54
CA ASN A 410 3.90 6.26 -24.84
C ASN A 410 2.60 6.24 -25.67
N CYS A 411 1.73 5.24 -25.44
CA CYS A 411 0.47 5.06 -26.16
C CYS A 411 -0.49 6.23 -25.97
N ASN A 412 -1.24 6.55 -27.01
CA ASN A 412 -2.31 7.53 -26.93
C ASN A 412 -3.57 6.90 -26.31
N SER A 413 -4.34 7.70 -25.59
CA SER A 413 -5.68 7.33 -25.14
C SER A 413 -6.60 7.02 -26.32
N LEU A 414 -7.56 6.12 -26.11
CA LEU A 414 -8.49 5.70 -27.16
C LEU A 414 -9.20 6.90 -27.79
N LEU A 415 -9.27 6.92 -29.12
CA LEU A 415 -9.88 7.95 -29.98
C LEU A 415 -9.27 9.37 -29.84
N MET A 416 -8.12 9.47 -29.20
CA MET A 416 -7.42 10.75 -29.00
C MET A 416 -6.03 10.71 -29.62
N ARG A 417 -5.66 11.79 -30.31
CA ARG A 417 -4.29 12.06 -30.75
C ARG A 417 -3.68 13.10 -29.82
N GLY A 418 -2.52 12.79 -29.25
CA GLY A 418 -1.78 13.72 -28.38
C GLY A 418 -2.15 13.67 -26.89
N THR A 419 -3.24 13.03 -26.50
CA THR A 419 -3.56 12.73 -25.10
C THR A 419 -3.02 11.35 -24.76
N LYS A 420 -2.11 11.25 -23.79
CA LYS A 420 -1.46 9.99 -23.45
C LYS A 420 -2.22 9.25 -22.35
N VAL A 421 -2.12 7.91 -22.34
CA VAL A 421 -2.64 7.09 -21.24
C VAL A 421 -2.03 7.52 -19.90
N ASN A 422 -0.73 7.87 -19.89
CA ASN A 422 -0.04 8.43 -18.74
C ASN A 422 -0.74 9.68 -18.15
N ASP A 423 -1.16 10.60 -19.02
CA ASP A 423 -1.79 11.85 -18.59
C ASP A 423 -3.10 11.59 -17.86
N LEU A 424 -3.92 10.66 -18.40
CA LEU A 424 -5.21 10.31 -17.80
C LEU A 424 -5.06 9.59 -16.45
N ILE A 425 -4.08 8.70 -16.31
CA ILE A 425 -3.82 7.98 -15.06
C ILE A 425 -3.32 8.94 -13.97
N THR A 426 -2.44 9.87 -14.33
CA THR A 426 -1.85 10.84 -13.40
C THR A 426 -2.88 11.85 -12.87
N VAL A 427 -3.81 12.30 -13.73
CA VAL A 427 -4.84 13.29 -13.36
C VAL A 427 -6.08 12.63 -12.72
N SER A 428 -6.01 11.35 -12.32
CA SER A 428 -7.13 10.61 -11.74
C SER A 428 -8.33 10.42 -12.68
N GLY A 429 -8.06 10.14 -13.95
CA GLY A 429 -9.09 9.74 -14.91
C GLY A 429 -9.82 8.48 -14.45
N ASP A 430 -11.12 8.43 -14.67
CA ASP A 430 -11.92 7.25 -14.37
C ASP A 430 -11.71 6.14 -15.43
N VAL A 431 -11.85 4.90 -14.98
CA VAL A 431 -11.88 3.75 -15.88
C VAL A 431 -13.25 3.66 -16.53
N HIS A 432 -13.26 3.66 -17.85
CA HIS A 432 -14.46 3.54 -18.67
C HIS A 432 -14.59 2.15 -19.32
N HIS A 433 -15.66 1.92 -20.06
CA HIS A 433 -15.96 0.64 -20.71
C HIS A 433 -16.03 0.83 -22.22
N ILE A 434 -15.34 -0.03 -22.99
CA ILE A 434 -15.37 -0.04 -24.45
C ILE A 434 -16.77 -0.46 -24.95
N PHE A 435 -17.31 -1.56 -24.40
CA PHE A 435 -18.75 -1.84 -24.47
C PHE A 435 -19.40 -1.11 -23.30
N PRO A 436 -20.13 0.01 -23.53
CA PRO A 436 -20.66 0.83 -22.46
C PRO A 436 -21.53 0.02 -21.49
N LYS A 437 -21.36 0.27 -20.18
CA LYS A 437 -22.05 -0.47 -19.12
C LYS A 437 -23.58 -0.46 -19.28
N GLU A 438 -24.15 0.69 -19.65
CA GLU A 438 -25.60 0.80 -19.81
C GLU A 438 -26.07 0.10 -21.10
N TYR A 439 -25.25 0.09 -22.18
CA TYR A 439 -25.51 -0.72 -23.37
C TYR A 439 -25.58 -2.21 -23.01
N LEU A 440 -24.59 -2.72 -22.27
CA LEU A 440 -24.54 -4.12 -21.85
C LEU A 440 -25.78 -4.50 -21.00
N LYS A 441 -26.15 -3.65 -20.01
CA LYS A 441 -27.33 -3.89 -19.19
C LYS A 441 -28.63 -3.90 -19.95
N LYS A 442 -28.83 -2.94 -20.87
CA LYS A 442 -30.03 -2.87 -21.73
C LYS A 442 -30.17 -4.11 -22.62
N ASN A 443 -29.07 -4.79 -22.93
CA ASN A 443 -29.02 -6.00 -23.74
C ASN A 443 -28.85 -7.29 -22.91
N GLY A 444 -29.20 -7.28 -21.62
CA GLY A 444 -29.30 -8.48 -20.78
C GLY A 444 -28.05 -8.88 -19.99
N VAL A 445 -26.91 -8.18 -20.16
CA VAL A 445 -25.69 -8.40 -19.37
C VAL A 445 -25.78 -7.60 -18.07
N THR A 446 -26.51 -8.10 -17.08
CA THR A 446 -26.82 -7.39 -15.82
C THR A 446 -25.87 -7.72 -14.68
N THR A 447 -25.16 -8.85 -14.75
CA THR A 447 -24.23 -9.31 -13.70
C THR A 447 -22.98 -8.44 -13.65
N LYS A 448 -22.68 -7.88 -12.47
CA LYS A 448 -21.57 -6.96 -12.26
C LYS A 448 -20.21 -7.52 -12.71
N THR A 449 -19.94 -8.78 -12.43
CA THR A 449 -18.68 -9.45 -12.83
C THR A 449 -18.59 -9.70 -14.35
N LYS A 450 -19.71 -9.73 -15.06
CA LYS A 450 -19.73 -9.90 -16.53
C LYS A 450 -19.47 -8.60 -17.27
N TYR A 451 -20.13 -7.49 -16.89
CA TYR A 451 -19.88 -6.22 -17.58
C TYR A 451 -18.61 -5.51 -17.09
N ASN A 452 -18.20 -5.72 -15.86
CA ASN A 452 -16.91 -5.24 -15.33
C ASN A 452 -15.85 -6.31 -15.59
N GLN A 453 -15.17 -6.21 -16.71
CA GLN A 453 -14.02 -7.04 -17.09
C GLN A 453 -12.86 -6.13 -17.46
N VAL A 454 -11.63 -6.45 -17.04
CA VAL A 454 -10.47 -5.61 -17.38
C VAL A 454 -10.25 -5.54 -18.89
N ALA A 455 -10.62 -6.58 -19.62
CA ALA A 455 -10.62 -6.56 -21.08
C ALA A 455 -11.73 -5.67 -21.69
N ASN A 456 -12.65 -5.14 -20.90
CA ASN A 456 -13.61 -4.11 -21.31
C ASN A 456 -13.24 -2.72 -20.78
N TYR A 457 -12.20 -2.61 -19.95
CA TYR A 457 -11.78 -1.34 -19.36
C TYR A 457 -10.84 -0.57 -20.27
N ILE A 458 -10.96 0.76 -20.19
CA ILE A 458 -10.12 1.71 -20.90
C ILE A 458 -10.02 3.03 -20.12
N TYR A 459 -8.86 3.68 -20.19
CA TYR A 459 -8.73 5.08 -19.80
C TYR A 459 -9.09 5.95 -20.99
N LEU A 460 -10.09 6.79 -20.84
CA LEU A 460 -10.70 7.57 -21.90
C LEU A 460 -10.92 9.01 -21.45
N ASP A 461 -10.80 9.95 -22.36
CA ASP A 461 -11.17 11.34 -22.08
C ASP A 461 -12.64 11.45 -21.69
N THR A 462 -12.95 12.26 -20.68
CA THR A 462 -14.31 12.39 -20.13
C THR A 462 -15.32 12.91 -21.15
N GLN A 463 -14.92 13.80 -22.06
CA GLN A 463 -15.83 14.33 -23.09
C GLN A 463 -16.12 13.27 -24.15
N VAL A 464 -15.10 12.51 -24.55
CA VAL A 464 -15.25 11.38 -25.48
C VAL A 464 -16.18 10.33 -24.87
N ASN A 465 -15.99 9.96 -23.60
CA ASN A 465 -16.86 9.02 -22.91
C ASN A 465 -18.33 9.50 -22.85
N LYS A 466 -18.57 10.77 -22.56
CA LYS A 466 -19.92 11.34 -22.56
C LYS A 466 -20.56 11.31 -23.95
N ALA A 467 -19.77 11.54 -25.00
CA ALA A 467 -20.26 11.53 -26.39
C ALA A 467 -20.56 10.11 -26.88
N ILE A 468 -19.82 9.07 -26.41
CA ILE A 468 -20.12 7.66 -26.67
C ILE A 468 -21.45 7.25 -26.01
N SER A 469 -21.71 7.72 -24.77
CA SER A 469 -22.90 7.41 -24.02
C SER A 469 -23.14 5.89 -23.88
N ASP A 470 -24.23 5.37 -24.45
CA ASP A 470 -24.59 3.95 -24.47
C ASP A 470 -24.68 3.36 -25.89
N ASP A 471 -23.98 3.96 -26.85
CA ASP A 471 -23.89 3.43 -28.23
C ASP A 471 -23.10 2.11 -28.26
N ALA A 472 -23.53 1.18 -29.09
CA ALA A 472 -22.75 -0.03 -29.40
C ALA A 472 -21.39 0.32 -29.99
N PRO A 473 -20.33 -0.49 -29.76
CA PRO A 473 -19.03 -0.26 -30.39
C PRO A 473 -19.11 -0.08 -31.90
N ALA A 474 -19.84 -0.96 -32.60
CA ALA A 474 -20.05 -0.84 -34.06
C ALA A 474 -20.59 0.54 -34.48
N ILE A 475 -21.36 1.22 -33.64
CA ILE A 475 -21.94 2.53 -33.93
C ILE A 475 -20.91 3.63 -33.77
N TYR A 476 -20.31 3.75 -32.60
CA TYR A 476 -19.42 4.89 -32.32
C TYR A 476 -18.06 4.77 -33.03
N PHE A 477 -17.51 3.55 -33.19
CA PHE A 477 -16.29 3.37 -33.99
C PHE A 477 -16.54 3.64 -35.48
N SER A 478 -17.72 3.27 -36.05
CA SER A 478 -18.08 3.61 -37.41
C SER A 478 -18.20 5.13 -37.63
N LYS A 479 -18.72 5.89 -36.64
CA LYS A 479 -18.70 7.36 -36.68
C LYS A 479 -17.28 7.92 -36.78
N VAL A 480 -16.32 7.33 -36.03
CA VAL A 480 -14.91 7.76 -36.12
C VAL A 480 -14.28 7.37 -37.47
N LYS A 481 -14.61 6.22 -38.02
CA LYS A 481 -14.13 5.84 -39.34
C LYS A 481 -14.68 6.76 -40.43
N GLU A 482 -15.96 7.13 -40.36
CA GLU A 482 -16.59 8.09 -41.28
C GLU A 482 -15.96 9.47 -41.16
N GLN A 483 -15.65 9.96 -39.95
CA GLN A 483 -14.96 11.25 -39.77
C GLN A 483 -13.55 11.25 -40.39
N CYS A 484 -12.85 10.12 -40.42
CA CYS A 484 -11.56 10.02 -41.12
C CYS A 484 -11.70 10.23 -42.63
N THR A 485 -12.84 9.84 -43.22
CA THR A 485 -13.14 10.06 -44.65
C THR A 485 -13.63 11.49 -44.90
N THR A 486 -14.57 11.97 -44.07
CA THR A 486 -15.24 13.27 -44.26
C THR A 486 -14.45 14.45 -43.73
N LYS A 487 -13.46 14.20 -42.85
CA LYS A 487 -12.70 15.20 -42.07
C LYS A 487 -13.58 16.04 -41.10
N ASN A 488 -14.83 15.63 -40.91
CA ASN A 488 -15.74 16.27 -39.95
C ASN A 488 -15.65 15.56 -38.60
N ILE A 489 -14.97 16.18 -37.62
CA ILE A 489 -14.73 15.60 -36.30
C ILE A 489 -16.01 15.63 -35.48
N VAL A 490 -16.49 14.45 -35.09
CA VAL A 490 -17.69 14.26 -34.23
C VAL A 490 -17.40 13.55 -32.94
N LEU A 491 -16.30 12.75 -32.86
CA LEU A 491 -15.93 11.98 -31.68
C LEU A 491 -14.41 11.88 -31.57
N GLY A 492 -13.87 12.26 -30.44
CA GLY A 492 -12.41 12.34 -30.24
C GLY A 492 -11.79 13.43 -31.13
N ASN A 493 -10.54 13.20 -31.59
CA ASN A 493 -9.85 14.17 -32.47
C ASN A 493 -9.02 13.52 -33.58
N ILE A 494 -9.28 12.25 -33.91
CA ILE A 494 -8.56 11.50 -34.96
C ILE A 494 -9.29 11.71 -36.30
N ALA A 495 -8.58 12.24 -37.28
CA ALA A 495 -9.14 12.52 -38.62
C ALA A 495 -8.49 11.70 -39.75
N GLU A 496 -7.45 10.94 -39.45
CA GLU A 496 -6.71 10.11 -40.42
C GLU A 496 -6.94 8.63 -40.12
N GLU A 497 -7.17 7.82 -41.16
CA GLU A 497 -7.52 6.41 -40.99
C GLU A 497 -6.33 5.58 -40.48
N ASP A 498 -5.12 5.87 -40.96
CA ASP A 498 -3.88 5.25 -40.47
C ASP A 498 -3.66 5.52 -38.96
N VAL A 499 -3.86 6.78 -38.52
CA VAL A 499 -3.79 7.16 -37.09
C VAL A 499 -4.87 6.48 -36.26
N LEU A 500 -6.07 6.25 -36.84
CA LEU A 500 -7.13 5.51 -36.18
C LEU A 500 -6.70 4.06 -35.89
N TYR A 501 -6.19 3.34 -36.91
CA TYR A 501 -5.76 1.96 -36.73
C TYR A 501 -4.55 1.84 -35.79
N GLU A 502 -3.61 2.78 -35.84
CA GLU A 502 -2.51 2.86 -34.87
C GLU A 502 -3.06 3.04 -33.44
N ASN A 503 -4.03 3.94 -33.26
CA ASN A 503 -4.66 4.18 -31.96
C ASN A 503 -5.46 2.96 -31.45
N LEU A 504 -6.12 2.20 -32.33
CA LEU A 504 -6.78 0.95 -31.98
C LEU A 504 -5.75 -0.10 -31.50
N ALA A 505 -4.62 -0.22 -32.19
CA ALA A 505 -3.53 -1.11 -31.81
C ALA A 505 -2.92 -0.73 -30.44
N ASP A 506 -2.64 0.57 -30.21
CA ASP A 506 -2.16 1.12 -28.93
C ASP A 506 -3.06 0.72 -27.75
N ASN A 507 -4.37 0.58 -28.00
CA ASN A 507 -5.39 0.28 -26.99
C ASN A 507 -5.84 -1.18 -27.03
N CYS A 508 -5.17 -2.02 -27.79
CA CYS A 508 -5.50 -3.45 -27.96
C CYS A 508 -6.96 -3.68 -28.37
N ILE A 509 -7.47 -2.88 -29.30
CA ILE A 509 -8.82 -3.02 -29.83
C ILE A 509 -8.76 -3.93 -31.08
N PRO A 510 -9.59 -5.00 -31.15
CA PRO A 510 -9.66 -5.85 -32.34
C PRO A 510 -10.11 -5.10 -33.59
N ASP A 511 -9.54 -5.44 -34.76
CA ASP A 511 -9.81 -4.75 -36.04
C ASP A 511 -11.27 -4.85 -36.51
N ASN A 512 -11.99 -5.88 -36.09
CA ASN A 512 -13.41 -6.12 -36.38
C ASN A 512 -14.38 -5.36 -35.45
N ILE A 513 -13.87 -4.46 -34.59
CA ILE A 513 -14.67 -3.68 -33.63
C ILE A 513 -15.78 -2.87 -34.28
N PHE A 514 -15.59 -2.46 -35.53
CA PHE A 514 -16.56 -1.68 -36.32
C PHE A 514 -17.88 -2.45 -36.60
N GLU A 515 -17.89 -3.77 -36.45
CA GLU A 515 -19.04 -4.64 -36.65
C GLU A 515 -19.59 -5.21 -35.35
N MET A 516 -18.84 -5.12 -34.23
CA MET A 516 -19.16 -5.77 -32.98
C MET A 516 -20.36 -5.16 -32.26
N ARG A 517 -21.27 -6.04 -31.85
CA ARG A 517 -22.49 -5.76 -31.09
C ARG A 517 -22.56 -6.65 -29.85
N ILE A 518 -23.72 -6.72 -29.22
CA ILE A 518 -23.91 -7.45 -27.96
C ILE A 518 -23.54 -8.93 -28.06
N ASP A 519 -23.87 -9.59 -29.17
CA ASP A 519 -23.61 -11.01 -29.39
C ASP A 519 -22.10 -11.30 -29.50
N ASP A 520 -21.29 -10.30 -29.83
CA ASP A 520 -19.85 -10.41 -29.99
C ASP A 520 -19.07 -10.07 -28.70
N TYR A 521 -19.76 -9.71 -27.62
CA TYR A 521 -19.11 -9.22 -26.39
C TYR A 521 -18.11 -10.20 -25.80
N ASP A 522 -18.48 -11.48 -25.70
CA ASP A 522 -17.59 -12.51 -25.15
C ASP A 522 -16.38 -12.78 -26.07
N VAL A 523 -16.58 -12.73 -27.37
CA VAL A 523 -15.52 -12.84 -28.39
C VAL A 523 -14.56 -11.65 -28.27
N PHE A 524 -15.11 -10.44 -28.18
CA PHE A 524 -14.33 -9.22 -27.96
C PHE A 524 -13.43 -9.34 -26.72
N LEU A 525 -13.95 -9.78 -25.58
CA LEU A 525 -13.18 -9.97 -24.37
C LEU A 525 -12.02 -10.95 -24.58
N GLN A 526 -12.26 -12.06 -25.27
CA GLN A 526 -11.23 -13.07 -25.53
C GLN A 526 -10.14 -12.54 -26.47
N GLU A 527 -10.52 -11.91 -27.59
CA GLU A 527 -9.58 -11.33 -28.54
C GLU A 527 -8.75 -10.24 -27.90
N ARG A 528 -9.38 -9.33 -27.16
CA ARG A 528 -8.66 -8.24 -26.50
C ARG A 528 -7.69 -8.74 -25.44
N ARG A 529 -8.03 -9.78 -24.64
CA ARG A 529 -7.08 -10.39 -23.68
C ARG A 529 -5.82 -10.91 -24.37
N LYS A 530 -5.94 -11.48 -25.57
CA LYS A 530 -4.78 -11.93 -26.35
C LYS A 530 -3.92 -10.76 -26.81
N LEU A 531 -4.56 -9.70 -27.33
CA LEU A 531 -3.84 -8.48 -27.73
C LEU A 531 -3.14 -7.81 -26.56
N MET A 532 -3.80 -7.71 -25.41
CA MET A 532 -3.21 -7.21 -24.17
C MET A 532 -2.02 -8.06 -23.73
N SER A 533 -2.14 -9.38 -23.78
CA SER A 533 -1.04 -10.29 -23.45
C SER A 533 0.15 -10.11 -24.37
N TYR A 534 -0.09 -9.95 -25.66
CA TYR A 534 0.96 -9.69 -26.66
C TYR A 534 1.66 -8.34 -26.42
N LEU A 535 0.90 -7.29 -26.11
CA LEU A 535 1.47 -5.98 -25.76
C LEU A 535 2.37 -6.09 -24.51
N ILE A 536 1.91 -6.79 -23.48
CA ILE A 536 2.68 -7.02 -22.25
C ILE A 536 3.96 -7.81 -22.55
N GLN A 537 3.88 -8.84 -23.40
CA GLN A 537 5.05 -9.63 -23.80
C GLN A 537 6.08 -8.75 -24.54
N THR A 538 5.65 -8.01 -25.55
CA THR A 538 6.52 -7.10 -26.32
C THR A 538 7.16 -6.05 -25.44
N TYR A 539 6.39 -5.49 -24.51
CA TYR A 539 6.90 -4.55 -23.52
C TYR A 539 7.99 -5.20 -22.65
N TYR A 540 7.73 -6.39 -22.07
CA TYR A 540 8.69 -7.09 -21.21
C TYR A 540 9.99 -7.44 -21.94
N GLU A 541 9.90 -7.91 -23.17
CA GLU A 541 11.05 -8.23 -24.01
C GLU A 541 11.87 -6.97 -24.35
N GLY A 542 11.22 -5.82 -24.48
CA GLY A 542 11.86 -4.53 -24.71
C GLY A 542 12.59 -3.93 -23.49
N LEU A 543 12.21 -4.34 -22.27
CA LEU A 543 12.92 -3.96 -21.07
C LEU A 543 14.30 -4.64 -21.08
#